data_b5b0f5ad6a7362374e1a52c499e59eb5
#
_entry.id   b5b0f5ad6a7362374e1a52c499e59eb5
#
_cell.length_a   1.000
_cell.length_b   1.000
_cell.length_c   1.000
_cell.angle_alpha   90.00
_cell.angle_beta   90.00
_cell.angle_gamma   90.00
#
_symmetry.space_group_name_H-M   'P 1'
#
loop_
_entity.id
_entity.type
_entity.pdbx_description
1 polymer ?
#
loop_
_entity_poly.entity_id
_entity_poly.type
_entity_poly.pdbx_seq_one_letter_code
_entity_poly.pdbx_strand_id
1 'polypeptide(L)'
;MKTLFATALLLLTSFSVLAEERLIELSDGTELPVQTFTSEGNSLFIWLPSEFGLSPRFQQLAKRNTKVGIETWIPDYHSAWFIPPGRYSLNELDPQFVVDVIDKALSDTDKDVYLVNSGRMAVKALQAARRLQDGQRDLKRLRGMISISPRLYQSTPQGGETAIFLPIASASNLPIYILQPKAAGGYWRVGLVAEELEKGGSPVFLQTLEDVGDGFFSREYFSDLEAKMTQRLPGILKAATQQLKLLDGTPSMASRMRDDEAQPEKPSGSELLKPYKGDAYALPLKLDTLDGKTIDLSELKGQVVLVNFWATWCPPCVEEIPSLEHLYHKTKPLGLEILAVDVGETKEKMREFLKDKPITFPVLMDIDGSALKRWNVHAFPTTLILDRQHKIRYAGFGAFDWSGTEVLKTLEPLLQD
;
A
#
# COMPACT_ATOMS: atom_id res chain seq x y z
N MET A 1 30.37 5.09 -69.05
CA MET A 1 30.12 4.26 -67.87
C MET A 1 29.66 5.16 -66.75
N LYS A 2 28.37 5.22 -66.50
CA LYS A 2 27.77 5.98 -65.43
C LYS A 2 27.27 5.00 -64.33
N THR A 3 27.97 4.94 -63.23
CA THR A 3 27.61 4.15 -62.05
C THR A 3 26.51 4.88 -61.22
N LEU A 4 25.30 4.31 -61.18
CA LEU A 4 24.24 4.72 -60.29
C LEU A 4 24.53 4.12 -58.89
N PHE A 5 24.72 4.99 -57.90
CA PHE A 5 24.63 4.63 -56.51
C PHE A 5 23.17 4.69 -56.08
N ALA A 6 22.56 3.56 -55.77
CA ALA A 6 21.27 3.47 -55.15
C ALA A 6 21.45 3.58 -53.64
N THR A 7 21.07 4.72 -53.05
CA THR A 7 21.03 4.94 -51.62
C THR A 7 19.73 4.33 -51.07
N ALA A 8 19.83 3.21 -50.39
CA ALA A 8 18.71 2.60 -49.68
C ALA A 8 18.43 3.44 -48.43
N LEU A 9 17.33 4.17 -48.44
CA LEU A 9 16.79 4.91 -47.28
C LEU A 9 16.09 3.90 -46.36
N LEU A 10 16.77 3.46 -45.28
CA LEU A 10 16.13 2.70 -44.21
C LEU A 10 15.19 3.63 -43.47
N LEU A 11 13.89 3.55 -43.75
CA LEU A 11 12.84 4.13 -42.93
C LEU A 11 12.77 3.35 -41.60
N LEU A 12 13.42 3.86 -40.57
CA LEU A 12 13.18 3.50 -39.18
C LEU A 12 11.79 4.00 -38.81
N THR A 13 10.77 3.19 -39.01
CA THR A 13 9.44 3.43 -38.42
C THR A 13 9.56 3.22 -36.92
N SER A 14 9.76 4.30 -36.17
CA SER A 14 9.55 4.28 -34.73
C SER A 14 8.05 4.04 -34.50
N PHE A 15 7.67 2.79 -34.24
CA PHE A 15 6.33 2.48 -33.73
C PHE A 15 6.19 3.15 -32.37
N SER A 16 5.51 4.29 -32.36
CA SER A 16 4.98 4.86 -31.14
C SER A 16 3.92 3.89 -30.62
N VAL A 17 4.21 3.12 -29.57
CA VAL A 17 3.19 2.36 -28.86
C VAL A 17 2.23 3.38 -28.27
N LEU A 18 1.13 3.64 -28.95
CA LEU A 18 -0.01 4.39 -28.42
C LEU A 18 -0.83 3.44 -27.57
N ALA A 19 -1.39 3.93 -26.47
CA ALA A 19 -2.43 3.19 -25.76
C ALA A 19 -3.63 3.09 -26.72
N GLU A 20 -4.14 1.89 -26.92
CA GLU A 20 -5.41 1.67 -27.59
C GLU A 20 -6.48 1.52 -26.50
N GLU A 21 -7.54 2.29 -26.59
CA GLU A 21 -8.71 2.13 -25.73
C GLU A 21 -9.68 1.18 -26.41
N ARG A 22 -10.06 0.14 -25.67
CA ARG A 22 -11.10 -0.81 -26.08
C ARG A 22 -12.22 -0.85 -25.04
N LEU A 23 -13.43 -1.08 -25.47
CA LEU A 23 -14.56 -1.32 -24.59
C LEU A 23 -14.74 -2.82 -24.39
N ILE A 24 -14.91 -3.24 -23.14
CA ILE A 24 -15.28 -4.60 -22.78
C ILE A 24 -16.68 -4.56 -22.20
N GLU A 25 -17.62 -5.27 -22.82
CA GLU A 25 -18.95 -5.47 -22.26
C GLU A 25 -18.87 -6.41 -21.05
N LEU A 26 -19.35 -5.93 -19.91
CA LEU A 26 -19.38 -6.68 -18.66
C LEU A 26 -20.66 -7.48 -18.54
N SER A 27 -20.71 -8.41 -17.60
CA SER A 27 -21.86 -9.30 -17.35
C SER A 27 -23.17 -8.58 -17.01
N ASP A 28 -23.11 -7.34 -16.55
CA ASP A 28 -24.27 -6.48 -16.27
C ASP A 28 -24.67 -5.57 -17.47
N GLY A 29 -23.96 -5.69 -18.60
CA GLY A 29 -24.15 -4.86 -19.80
C GLY A 29 -23.41 -3.53 -19.78
N THR A 30 -22.64 -3.22 -18.75
CA THR A 30 -21.80 -2.02 -18.70
C THR A 30 -20.64 -2.13 -19.68
N GLU A 31 -20.37 -1.07 -20.44
CA GLU A 31 -19.16 -0.96 -21.26
C GLU A 31 -18.00 -0.42 -20.41
N LEU A 32 -17.01 -1.26 -20.16
CA LEU A 32 -15.82 -0.92 -19.39
C LEU A 32 -14.70 -0.44 -20.32
N PRO A 33 -14.22 0.81 -20.19
CA PRO A 33 -13.03 1.27 -20.89
C PRO A 33 -11.78 0.53 -20.38
N VAL A 34 -11.01 -0.03 -21.30
CA VAL A 34 -9.74 -0.73 -21.00
C VAL A 34 -8.64 -0.16 -21.87
N GLN A 35 -7.62 0.41 -21.24
CA GLN A 35 -6.43 0.86 -21.95
C GLN A 35 -5.51 -0.34 -22.20
N THR A 36 -5.15 -0.58 -23.45
CA THR A 36 -4.30 -1.70 -23.87
C THR A 36 -2.96 -1.22 -24.40
N PHE A 37 -1.90 -1.85 -23.93
CA PHE A 37 -0.51 -1.61 -24.36
C PHE A 37 0.02 -2.94 -24.90
N THR A 38 -0.08 -3.14 -26.21
CA THR A 38 0.23 -4.41 -26.88
C THR A 38 1.72 -4.72 -26.92
N SER A 39 2.06 -6.00 -26.88
CA SER A 39 3.45 -6.49 -26.95
C SER A 39 3.50 -7.89 -27.58
N GLU A 40 4.59 -8.19 -28.31
CA GLU A 40 4.84 -9.50 -28.92
C GLU A 40 5.18 -10.62 -27.90
N GLY A 41 5.43 -10.26 -26.63
CA GLY A 41 5.77 -11.26 -25.61
C GLY A 41 4.57 -12.09 -25.17
N ASN A 42 4.85 -13.21 -24.49
CA ASN A 42 3.84 -14.18 -24.06
C ASN A 42 3.21 -13.91 -22.68
N SER A 43 3.41 -12.72 -22.12
CA SER A 43 2.84 -12.34 -20.82
C SER A 43 1.86 -11.19 -20.99
N LEU A 44 0.67 -11.33 -20.40
CA LEU A 44 -0.35 -10.30 -20.32
C LEU A 44 -0.61 -9.96 -18.87
N PHE A 45 -0.49 -8.68 -18.53
CA PHE A 45 -0.92 -8.13 -17.25
C PHE A 45 -2.31 -7.54 -17.34
N ILE A 46 -3.24 -8.05 -16.53
CA ILE A 46 -4.44 -7.32 -16.16
C ILE A 46 -4.06 -6.51 -14.93
N TRP A 47 -3.77 -5.23 -15.14
CA TRP A 47 -3.33 -4.36 -14.07
C TRP A 47 -4.50 -3.58 -13.51
N LEU A 48 -4.98 -4.01 -12.37
CA LEU A 48 -6.08 -3.38 -11.64
C LEU A 48 -5.58 -2.08 -10.99
N PRO A 49 -6.10 -0.92 -11.39
CA PRO A 49 -5.70 0.36 -10.79
C PRO A 49 -6.03 0.37 -9.31
N SER A 50 -5.27 1.14 -8.54
CA SER A 50 -5.62 1.35 -7.13
C SER A 50 -6.91 2.16 -6.99
N GLU A 51 -7.40 2.25 -5.76
CA GLU A 51 -8.53 3.10 -5.39
C GLU A 51 -8.36 4.60 -5.73
N PHE A 52 -7.16 5.02 -6.13
CA PHE A 52 -6.84 6.38 -6.55
C PHE A 52 -6.86 6.57 -8.08
N GLY A 53 -7.25 5.54 -8.84
CA GLY A 53 -7.45 5.61 -10.28
C GLY A 53 -6.15 5.61 -11.10
N LEU A 54 -6.27 6.10 -12.34
CA LEU A 54 -5.20 6.14 -13.32
C LEU A 54 -4.42 7.45 -13.24
N SER A 55 -3.09 7.36 -13.26
CA SER A 55 -2.20 8.51 -13.38
C SER A 55 -1.38 8.44 -14.67
N PRO A 56 -0.91 9.59 -15.22
CA PRO A 56 -0.03 9.59 -16.39
C PRO A 56 1.25 8.76 -16.19
N ARG A 57 1.78 8.69 -14.97
CA ARG A 57 2.96 7.88 -14.64
C ARG A 57 2.66 6.40 -14.73
N PHE A 58 1.48 5.99 -14.29
CA PHE A 58 1.03 4.60 -14.38
C PHE A 58 0.92 4.15 -15.85
N GLN A 59 0.33 4.99 -16.72
CA GLN A 59 0.28 4.73 -18.16
C GLN A 59 1.68 4.65 -18.79
N GLN A 60 2.62 5.52 -18.37
CA GLN A 60 4.02 5.45 -18.82
C GLN A 60 4.69 4.14 -18.38
N LEU A 61 4.38 3.63 -17.20
CA LEU A 61 4.89 2.35 -16.72
C LEU A 61 4.35 1.20 -17.59
N ALA A 62 3.03 1.18 -17.88
CA ALA A 62 2.43 0.20 -18.77
C ALA A 62 3.09 0.21 -20.16
N LYS A 63 3.34 1.40 -20.71
CA LYS A 63 4.10 1.56 -21.97
C LYS A 63 5.52 1.01 -21.86
N ARG A 64 6.18 1.11 -20.71
CA ARG A 64 7.53 0.53 -20.51
C ARG A 64 7.50 -0.99 -20.41
N ASN A 65 6.42 -1.58 -19.91
CA ASN A 65 6.26 -3.03 -19.84
C ASN A 65 6.35 -3.68 -21.24
N THR A 66 5.86 -3.00 -22.30
CA THR A 66 5.94 -3.53 -23.68
C THR A 66 7.38 -3.75 -24.14
N LYS A 67 8.33 -2.91 -23.67
CA LYS A 67 9.75 -3.01 -24.03
C LYS A 67 10.44 -4.27 -23.47
N VAL A 68 9.84 -4.88 -22.44
CA VAL A 68 10.33 -6.13 -21.85
C VAL A 68 9.47 -7.34 -22.23
N GLY A 69 8.56 -7.17 -23.20
CA GLY A 69 7.72 -8.23 -23.74
C GLY A 69 6.48 -8.52 -22.89
N ILE A 70 5.95 -7.52 -22.18
CA ILE A 70 4.75 -7.65 -21.36
C ILE A 70 3.65 -6.76 -21.95
N GLU A 71 2.56 -7.36 -22.40
CA GLU A 71 1.32 -6.66 -22.72
C GLU A 71 0.63 -6.24 -21.44
N THR A 72 -0.05 -5.09 -21.43
CA THR A 72 -0.74 -4.60 -20.23
C THR A 72 -2.13 -4.08 -20.59
N TRP A 73 -3.15 -4.61 -19.94
CA TRP A 73 -4.53 -4.15 -19.98
C TRP A 73 -4.86 -3.47 -18.67
N ILE A 74 -5.41 -2.27 -18.73
CA ILE A 74 -5.74 -1.46 -17.55
C ILE A 74 -7.24 -1.11 -17.61
N PRO A 75 -8.10 -1.82 -16.88
CA PRO A 75 -9.52 -1.50 -16.79
C PRO A 75 -9.73 -0.22 -15.99
N ASP A 76 -10.57 0.71 -16.49
CA ASP A 76 -10.89 1.97 -15.82
C ASP A 76 -12.28 1.90 -15.15
N TYR A 77 -12.32 1.27 -13.98
CA TYR A 77 -13.54 1.14 -13.19
C TYR A 77 -14.08 2.48 -12.68
N HIS A 78 -13.22 3.50 -12.48
CA HIS A 78 -13.66 4.81 -12.03
C HIS A 78 -14.46 5.52 -13.12
N SER A 79 -13.99 5.45 -14.37
CA SER A 79 -14.70 6.05 -15.50
C SER A 79 -15.98 5.32 -15.84
N ALA A 80 -16.01 3.98 -15.78
CA ALA A 80 -17.18 3.17 -16.13
C ALA A 80 -18.42 3.51 -15.28
N TRP A 81 -18.24 3.79 -14.00
CA TRP A 81 -19.35 4.12 -13.09
C TRP A 81 -19.30 5.54 -12.53
N PHE A 82 -18.48 6.43 -13.10
CA PHE A 82 -18.29 7.81 -12.63
C PHE A 82 -17.97 7.90 -11.13
N ILE A 83 -17.19 6.94 -10.61
CA ILE A 83 -16.79 6.90 -9.21
C ILE A 83 -15.58 7.82 -9.00
N PRO A 84 -15.66 8.83 -8.13
CA PRO A 84 -14.49 9.66 -7.84
C PRO A 84 -13.40 8.82 -7.15
N PRO A 85 -12.11 8.99 -7.54
CA PRO A 85 -11.00 8.32 -6.86
C PRO A 85 -10.96 8.63 -5.36
N GLY A 86 -10.62 7.62 -4.54
CA GLY A 86 -10.53 7.79 -3.09
C GLY A 86 -10.35 6.47 -2.36
N ARG A 87 -9.89 6.53 -1.13
CA ARG A 87 -9.44 5.38 -0.30
C ARG A 87 -10.39 4.16 -0.31
N TYR A 88 -11.68 4.36 -0.50
CA TYR A 88 -12.70 3.31 -0.45
C TYR A 88 -13.59 3.27 -1.71
N SER A 89 -13.19 4.00 -2.77
CA SER A 89 -14.01 4.18 -3.98
C SER A 89 -14.39 2.86 -4.66
N LEU A 90 -13.50 1.88 -4.66
CA LEU A 90 -13.72 0.58 -5.29
C LEU A 90 -14.15 -0.53 -4.32
N ASN A 91 -14.53 -0.20 -3.07
CA ASN A 91 -15.00 -1.21 -2.13
C ASN A 91 -16.26 -1.95 -2.64
N GLU A 92 -17.17 -1.21 -3.24
CA GLU A 92 -18.44 -1.75 -3.76
C GLU A 92 -18.28 -2.39 -5.15
N LEU A 93 -17.10 -2.36 -5.76
CA LEU A 93 -16.86 -3.01 -7.04
C LEU A 93 -17.13 -4.51 -6.92
N ASP A 94 -18.05 -5.03 -7.75
CA ASP A 94 -18.28 -6.47 -7.81
C ASP A 94 -17.05 -7.18 -8.40
N PRO A 95 -16.46 -8.15 -7.70
CA PRO A 95 -15.37 -8.96 -8.24
C PRO A 95 -15.70 -9.65 -9.57
N GLN A 96 -16.99 -9.82 -9.91
CA GLN A 96 -17.42 -10.36 -11.20
C GLN A 96 -16.90 -9.53 -12.37
N PHE A 97 -16.83 -8.20 -12.24
CA PHE A 97 -16.32 -7.35 -13.30
C PHE A 97 -14.82 -7.54 -13.55
N VAL A 98 -14.07 -7.96 -12.54
CA VAL A 98 -12.67 -8.40 -12.72
C VAL A 98 -12.63 -9.77 -13.42
N VAL A 99 -13.54 -10.70 -13.09
CA VAL A 99 -13.70 -11.98 -13.78
C VAL A 99 -13.96 -11.75 -15.26
N ASP A 100 -14.88 -10.85 -15.63
CA ASP A 100 -15.23 -10.57 -17.02
C ASP A 100 -14.01 -10.10 -17.85
N VAL A 101 -13.15 -9.26 -17.25
CA VAL A 101 -11.89 -8.83 -17.89
C VAL A 101 -10.91 -9.99 -18.04
N ILE A 102 -10.80 -10.89 -17.05
CA ILE A 102 -9.94 -12.07 -17.10
C ILE A 102 -10.42 -13.02 -18.20
N ASP A 103 -11.73 -13.30 -18.25
CA ASP A 103 -12.33 -14.15 -19.27
C ASP A 103 -12.08 -13.59 -20.68
N LYS A 104 -12.23 -12.27 -20.84
CA LYS A 104 -11.95 -11.60 -22.12
C LYS A 104 -10.49 -11.74 -22.52
N ALA A 105 -9.57 -11.57 -21.58
CA ALA A 105 -8.12 -11.71 -21.82
C ALA A 105 -7.76 -13.15 -22.20
N LEU A 106 -8.35 -14.14 -21.53
CA LEU A 106 -8.15 -15.56 -21.82
C LEU A 106 -8.77 -15.99 -23.15
N SER A 107 -9.87 -15.35 -23.60
CA SER A 107 -10.50 -15.66 -24.90
C SER A 107 -9.81 -14.98 -26.08
N ASP A 108 -9.35 -13.73 -25.89
CA ASP A 108 -8.82 -12.91 -26.98
C ASP A 108 -7.33 -13.15 -27.27
N THR A 109 -6.62 -13.78 -26.33
CA THR A 109 -5.17 -13.97 -26.44
C THR A 109 -4.76 -15.40 -26.05
N ASP A 110 -3.61 -15.85 -26.53
CA ASP A 110 -2.98 -17.11 -26.11
C ASP A 110 -1.91 -16.90 -25.02
N LYS A 111 -1.85 -15.71 -24.42
CA LYS A 111 -0.81 -15.32 -23.47
C LYS A 111 -1.05 -15.89 -22.08
N ASP A 112 0.03 -16.05 -21.32
CA ASP A 112 -0.02 -16.27 -19.88
C ASP A 112 -0.52 -14.98 -19.20
N VAL A 113 -1.58 -15.08 -18.43
CA VAL A 113 -2.26 -13.95 -17.76
C VAL A 113 -1.81 -13.85 -16.31
N TYR A 114 -1.51 -12.65 -15.87
CA TYR A 114 -1.13 -12.32 -14.50
C TYR A 114 -2.00 -11.15 -14.01
N LEU A 115 -2.56 -11.28 -12.82
CA LEU A 115 -3.22 -10.16 -12.14
C LEU A 115 -2.14 -9.28 -11.51
N VAL A 116 -2.15 -7.99 -11.80
CA VAL A 116 -1.24 -7.02 -11.17
C VAL A 116 -2.07 -5.98 -10.43
N ASN A 117 -1.72 -5.68 -9.20
CA ASN A 117 -2.48 -4.74 -8.37
C ASN A 117 -1.60 -4.09 -7.31
N SER A 118 -2.17 -3.10 -6.62
CA SER A 118 -1.59 -2.50 -5.43
C SER A 118 -2.65 -2.23 -4.37
N GLY A 119 -2.21 -2.20 -3.12
CA GLY A 119 -3.08 -1.83 -2.01
C GLY A 119 -4.30 -2.73 -1.85
N ARG A 120 -5.48 -2.12 -1.77
CA ARG A 120 -6.76 -2.81 -1.51
C ARG A 120 -7.29 -3.58 -2.72
N MET A 121 -6.83 -3.27 -3.94
CA MET A 121 -7.25 -4.03 -5.13
C MET A 121 -6.77 -5.48 -5.12
N ALA A 122 -5.84 -5.84 -4.23
CA ALA A 122 -5.50 -7.23 -3.97
C ALA A 122 -6.72 -8.05 -3.52
N VAL A 123 -7.64 -7.47 -2.75
CA VAL A 123 -8.89 -8.14 -2.32
C VAL A 123 -9.73 -8.52 -3.53
N LYS A 124 -9.98 -7.56 -4.44
CA LYS A 124 -10.81 -7.80 -5.64
C LYS A 124 -10.17 -8.83 -6.59
N ALA A 125 -8.83 -8.77 -6.73
CA ALA A 125 -8.08 -9.75 -7.53
C ALA A 125 -8.22 -11.17 -6.97
N LEU A 126 -8.09 -11.35 -5.65
CA LEU A 126 -8.24 -12.65 -5.00
C LEU A 126 -9.69 -13.17 -5.07
N GLN A 127 -10.67 -12.31 -4.83
CA GLN A 127 -12.10 -12.66 -4.95
C GLN A 127 -12.47 -13.07 -6.37
N ALA A 128 -11.98 -12.36 -7.40
CA ALA A 128 -12.20 -12.74 -8.79
C ALA A 128 -11.53 -14.08 -9.13
N ALA A 129 -10.29 -14.28 -8.72
CA ALA A 129 -9.59 -15.55 -8.92
C ALA A 129 -10.36 -16.71 -8.25
N ARG A 130 -10.88 -16.50 -7.05
CA ARG A 130 -11.70 -17.47 -6.33
C ARG A 130 -12.97 -17.83 -7.09
N ARG A 131 -13.73 -16.85 -7.59
CA ARG A 131 -14.94 -17.08 -8.41
C ARG A 131 -14.63 -17.88 -9.67
N LEU A 132 -13.51 -17.61 -10.33
CA LEU A 132 -13.06 -18.38 -11.50
C LEU A 132 -12.78 -19.84 -11.14
N GLN A 133 -12.13 -20.10 -10.01
CA GLN A 133 -11.84 -21.46 -9.53
C GLN A 133 -13.11 -22.23 -9.18
N ASP A 134 -14.07 -21.62 -8.53
CA ASP A 134 -15.38 -22.23 -8.20
C ASP A 134 -16.19 -22.56 -9.45
N GLY A 135 -16.00 -21.80 -10.54
CA GLY A 135 -16.62 -22.04 -11.84
C GLY A 135 -16.07 -23.23 -12.64
N GLN A 136 -15.10 -23.98 -12.12
CA GLN A 136 -14.44 -25.14 -12.77
C GLN A 136 -13.91 -24.86 -14.18
N ARG A 137 -13.39 -23.65 -14.42
CA ARG A 137 -12.84 -23.22 -15.71
C ARG A 137 -11.40 -23.70 -15.91
N ASP A 138 -10.94 -23.80 -17.16
CA ASP A 138 -9.52 -24.01 -17.48
C ASP A 138 -8.71 -22.73 -17.22
N LEU A 139 -8.05 -22.67 -16.08
CA LEU A 139 -7.27 -21.53 -15.61
C LEU A 139 -5.76 -21.72 -15.83
N LYS A 140 -5.33 -22.68 -16.66
CA LYS A 140 -3.89 -22.96 -16.86
C LYS A 140 -3.06 -21.75 -17.26
N ARG A 141 -3.68 -20.78 -17.94
CA ARG A 141 -3.01 -19.55 -18.37
C ARG A 141 -3.14 -18.41 -17.36
N LEU A 142 -3.97 -18.51 -16.33
CA LEU A 142 -3.95 -17.61 -15.18
C LEU A 142 -2.85 -18.05 -14.22
N ARG A 143 -1.66 -17.45 -14.35
CA ARG A 143 -0.43 -17.92 -13.70
C ARG A 143 -0.25 -17.47 -12.27
N GLY A 144 -0.92 -16.39 -11.87
CA GLY A 144 -0.78 -15.88 -10.51
C GLY A 144 -1.03 -14.38 -10.42
N MET A 145 -0.68 -13.83 -9.28
CA MET A 145 -0.85 -12.41 -8.96
C MET A 145 0.49 -11.78 -8.57
N ILE A 146 0.75 -10.56 -9.05
CA ILE A 146 1.83 -9.70 -8.59
C ILE A 146 1.18 -8.55 -7.84
N SER A 147 1.43 -8.45 -6.54
CA SER A 147 0.79 -7.44 -5.68
C SER A 147 1.82 -6.51 -5.05
N ILE A 148 1.65 -5.21 -5.27
CA ILE A 148 2.54 -4.18 -4.71
C ILE A 148 1.90 -3.66 -3.43
N SER A 149 2.54 -3.92 -2.28
CA SER A 149 2.04 -3.47 -0.97
C SER A 149 0.58 -3.88 -0.69
N PRO A 150 0.22 -5.18 -0.74
CA PRO A 150 -1.15 -5.64 -0.58
C PRO A 150 -1.74 -5.27 0.79
N ARG A 151 -3.03 -4.87 0.80
CA ARG A 151 -3.78 -4.54 2.02
C ARG A 151 -4.99 -5.45 2.13
N LEU A 152 -4.87 -6.51 2.93
CA LEU A 152 -5.87 -7.56 3.09
C LEU A 152 -6.56 -7.52 4.46
N TYR A 153 -6.52 -6.38 5.15
CA TYR A 153 -7.17 -6.19 6.44
C TYR A 153 -8.62 -5.73 6.28
N GLN A 154 -9.49 -6.20 7.18
CA GLN A 154 -10.89 -5.77 7.27
C GLN A 154 -10.97 -4.26 7.52
N SER A 155 -10.21 -3.77 8.49
CA SER A 155 -10.02 -2.35 8.77
C SER A 155 -8.55 -2.08 9.08
N THR A 156 -8.12 -0.81 9.03
CA THR A 156 -6.81 -0.44 9.56
C THR A 156 -6.86 -0.55 11.07
N PRO A 157 -6.08 -1.47 11.70
CA PRO A 157 -6.12 -1.65 13.14
C PRO A 157 -5.68 -0.39 13.87
N GLN A 158 -6.24 -0.15 15.04
CA GLN A 158 -5.76 0.90 15.95
C GLN A 158 -4.42 0.49 16.58
N GLY A 159 -3.60 1.47 16.95
CA GLY A 159 -2.35 1.19 17.68
C GLY A 159 -2.66 0.30 18.89
N GLY A 160 -1.95 -0.80 19.00
CA GLY A 160 -2.21 -1.83 20.02
C GLY A 160 -3.24 -2.90 19.61
N GLU A 161 -4.06 -2.70 18.59
CA GLU A 161 -5.01 -3.72 18.12
C GLU A 161 -4.34 -4.74 17.19
N THR A 162 -4.81 -5.98 17.25
CA THR A 162 -4.40 -7.01 16.29
C THR A 162 -5.15 -6.82 14.97
N ALA A 163 -4.43 -6.94 13.86
CA ALA A 163 -5.04 -6.90 12.53
C ALA A 163 -5.99 -8.07 12.31
N ILE A 164 -7.20 -7.77 11.82
CA ILE A 164 -8.16 -8.78 11.37
C ILE A 164 -8.07 -8.83 9.85
N PHE A 165 -7.69 -10.00 9.32
CA PHE A 165 -7.64 -10.20 7.88
C PHE A 165 -9.01 -10.46 7.31
N LEU A 166 -9.21 -10.05 6.06
CA LEU A 166 -10.37 -10.46 5.29
C LEU A 166 -10.29 -11.97 5.00
N PRO A 167 -11.40 -12.72 5.08
CA PRO A 167 -11.42 -14.16 4.88
C PRO A 167 -10.80 -14.62 3.56
N ILE A 168 -10.90 -13.81 2.50
CA ILE A 168 -10.32 -14.12 1.19
C ILE A 168 -8.80 -14.29 1.24
N ALA A 169 -8.10 -13.68 2.19
CA ALA A 169 -6.65 -13.83 2.35
C ALA A 169 -6.27 -15.30 2.61
N SER A 170 -7.00 -15.99 3.51
CA SER A 170 -6.78 -17.40 3.81
C SER A 170 -7.67 -18.37 3.00
N ALA A 171 -8.51 -17.83 2.10
CA ALA A 171 -9.31 -18.62 1.17
C ALA A 171 -8.71 -18.69 -0.25
N SER A 172 -7.62 -18.00 -0.51
CA SER A 172 -6.94 -18.02 -1.80
C SER A 172 -5.83 -19.07 -1.83
N ASN A 173 -5.64 -19.69 -3.01
CA ASN A 173 -4.47 -20.53 -3.30
C ASN A 173 -3.78 -20.13 -4.62
N LEU A 174 -4.13 -18.95 -5.16
CA LEU A 174 -3.45 -18.41 -6.33
C LEU A 174 -1.97 -18.12 -5.98
N PRO A 175 -0.98 -18.51 -6.83
CA PRO A 175 0.40 -18.12 -6.62
C PRO A 175 0.57 -16.59 -6.60
N ILE A 176 1.30 -16.07 -5.62
CA ILE A 176 1.41 -14.64 -5.38
C ILE A 176 2.87 -14.19 -5.29
N TYR A 177 3.20 -13.13 -6.01
CA TYR A 177 4.47 -12.43 -5.87
C TYR A 177 4.23 -11.06 -5.23
N ILE A 178 4.70 -10.88 -4.01
CA ILE A 178 4.57 -9.61 -3.28
C ILE A 178 5.82 -8.75 -3.53
N LEU A 179 5.61 -7.53 -4.04
CA LEU A 179 6.61 -6.48 -4.09
C LEU A 179 6.33 -5.49 -2.96
N GLN A 180 7.19 -5.46 -1.94
CA GLN A 180 6.97 -4.62 -0.77
C GLN A 180 7.97 -3.48 -0.69
N PRO A 181 7.54 -2.22 -0.90
CA PRO A 181 8.32 -1.03 -0.60
C PRO A 181 8.75 -0.99 0.86
N LYS A 182 10.02 -0.70 1.14
CA LYS A 182 10.54 -0.60 2.52
C LYS A 182 10.12 0.69 3.21
N ALA A 183 10.06 1.80 2.48
CA ALA A 183 9.53 3.06 3.00
C ALA A 183 7.99 3.09 2.91
N ALA A 184 7.35 2.12 3.53
CA ALA A 184 5.89 1.95 3.55
C ALA A 184 5.46 1.30 4.86
N GLY A 185 4.34 1.77 5.42
CA GLY A 185 3.81 1.24 6.70
C GLY A 185 3.57 -0.27 6.68
N GLY A 186 3.20 -0.83 5.51
CA GLY A 186 2.99 -2.27 5.32
C GLY A 186 4.25 -3.12 5.43
N TYR A 187 5.46 -2.55 5.26
CA TYR A 187 6.72 -3.29 5.28
C TYR A 187 6.89 -4.14 6.54
N TRP A 188 6.66 -3.54 7.71
CA TRP A 188 6.87 -4.19 9.00
C TRP A 188 5.91 -5.33 9.28
N ARG A 189 4.85 -5.46 8.49
CA ARG A 189 3.76 -6.44 8.66
C ARG A 189 3.55 -7.35 7.44
N VAL A 190 4.35 -7.18 6.39
CA VAL A 190 4.18 -7.98 5.17
C VAL A 190 4.38 -9.48 5.41
N GLY A 191 5.19 -9.87 6.40
CA GLY A 191 5.32 -11.27 6.82
C GLY A 191 3.99 -11.86 7.28
N LEU A 192 3.19 -11.11 8.05
CA LEU A 192 1.86 -11.56 8.48
C LEU A 192 0.89 -11.71 7.30
N VAL A 193 1.01 -10.83 6.30
CA VAL A 193 0.21 -10.94 5.07
C VAL A 193 0.59 -12.21 4.30
N ALA A 194 1.89 -12.49 4.17
CA ALA A 194 2.38 -13.70 3.51
C ALA A 194 1.90 -14.96 4.24
N GLU A 195 2.08 -15.03 5.56
CA GLU A 195 1.60 -16.14 6.40
C GLU A 195 0.09 -16.39 6.26
N GLU A 196 -0.72 -15.32 6.20
CA GLU A 196 -2.16 -15.46 6.04
C GLU A 196 -2.55 -16.02 4.67
N LEU A 197 -1.88 -15.57 3.60
CA LEU A 197 -2.07 -16.10 2.25
C LEU A 197 -1.63 -17.57 2.14
N GLU A 198 -0.52 -17.95 2.79
CA GLU A 198 -0.02 -19.33 2.81
C GLU A 198 -0.96 -20.28 3.55
N LYS A 199 -1.73 -19.81 4.54
CA LYS A 199 -2.77 -20.63 5.20
C LYS A 199 -3.86 -21.08 4.22
N GLY A 200 -4.18 -20.27 3.21
CA GLY A 200 -5.11 -20.63 2.13
C GLY A 200 -4.53 -21.60 1.10
N GLY A 201 -3.21 -21.79 1.12
CA GLY A 201 -2.47 -22.61 0.16
C GLY A 201 -1.84 -21.84 -0.97
N SER A 202 -1.82 -20.49 -0.93
CA SER A 202 -1.10 -19.68 -1.91
C SER A 202 0.41 -19.85 -1.73
N PRO A 203 1.16 -20.26 -2.78
CA PRO A 203 2.62 -20.08 -2.80
C PRO A 203 2.93 -18.58 -2.82
N VAL A 204 3.70 -18.08 -1.85
CA VAL A 204 4.03 -16.67 -1.72
C VAL A 204 5.52 -16.42 -1.93
N PHE A 205 5.85 -15.55 -2.89
CA PHE A 205 7.18 -14.97 -3.06
C PHE A 205 7.16 -13.54 -2.54
N LEU A 206 8.15 -13.16 -1.76
CA LEU A 206 8.27 -11.82 -1.20
C LEU A 206 9.60 -11.18 -1.63
N GLN A 207 9.52 -10.03 -2.30
CA GLN A 207 10.67 -9.19 -2.61
C GLN A 207 10.46 -7.80 -2.02
N THR A 208 11.44 -7.31 -1.27
CA THR A 208 11.46 -5.93 -0.79
C THR A 208 12.05 -4.99 -1.83
N LEU A 209 11.53 -3.76 -1.87
CA LEU A 209 12.03 -2.69 -2.72
C LEU A 209 12.63 -1.59 -1.84
N GLU A 210 13.95 -1.38 -1.99
CA GLU A 210 14.69 -0.39 -1.22
C GLU A 210 14.32 1.04 -1.63
N ASP A 211 14.38 1.97 -0.69
CA ASP A 211 14.30 3.41 -0.89
C ASP A 211 13.04 3.93 -1.60
N VAL A 212 11.96 3.17 -1.59
CA VAL A 212 10.70 3.57 -2.20
C VAL A 212 9.51 3.36 -1.26
N GLY A 213 8.53 4.26 -1.36
CA GLY A 213 7.29 4.25 -0.58
C GLY A 213 6.09 3.70 -1.36
N ASP A 214 4.93 3.61 -0.68
CA ASP A 214 3.68 3.19 -1.32
C ASP A 214 3.33 4.09 -2.50
N GLY A 215 2.89 3.49 -3.60
CA GLY A 215 2.48 4.21 -4.80
C GLY A 215 3.60 4.92 -5.55
N PHE A 216 4.89 4.65 -5.26
CA PHE A 216 6.05 5.30 -5.88
C PHE A 216 6.01 5.35 -7.41
N PHE A 217 5.35 4.41 -8.05
CA PHE A 217 5.25 4.28 -9.51
C PHE A 217 4.06 5.07 -10.11
N SER A 218 3.11 5.54 -9.31
CA SER A 218 1.85 6.14 -9.79
C SER A 218 1.57 7.54 -9.23
N ARG A 219 2.09 7.90 -8.04
CA ARG A 219 1.83 9.19 -7.39
C ARG A 219 2.54 10.35 -8.10
N GLU A 220 2.04 11.55 -7.92
CA GLU A 220 2.55 12.77 -8.55
C GLU A 220 3.93 13.18 -8.00
N TYR A 221 4.07 13.19 -6.67
CA TYR A 221 5.33 13.54 -6.00
C TYR A 221 6.16 12.31 -5.70
N PHE A 222 7.43 12.32 -6.08
CA PHE A 222 8.36 11.20 -5.97
C PHE A 222 9.80 11.69 -5.91
N SER A 223 10.65 10.90 -5.25
CA SER A 223 12.09 11.13 -5.17
C SER A 223 12.83 10.61 -6.43
N ASP A 224 14.09 11.03 -6.58
CA ASP A 224 14.96 10.50 -7.64
C ASP A 224 15.17 8.97 -7.52
N LEU A 225 15.20 8.44 -6.30
CA LEU A 225 15.31 7.00 -6.06
C LEU A 225 14.05 6.27 -6.52
N GLU A 226 12.87 6.82 -6.26
CA GLU A 226 11.60 6.29 -6.75
C GLU A 226 11.48 6.38 -8.28
N ALA A 227 11.98 7.47 -8.89
CA ALA A 227 12.07 7.57 -10.33
C ALA A 227 12.93 6.47 -10.94
N LYS A 228 14.12 6.22 -10.37
CA LYS A 228 15.03 5.13 -10.78
C LYS A 228 14.39 3.76 -10.59
N MET A 229 13.74 3.52 -9.45
CA MET A 229 13.04 2.25 -9.20
C MET A 229 11.89 2.04 -10.19
N THR A 230 11.10 3.09 -10.50
CA THR A 230 10.02 3.03 -11.51
C THR A 230 10.57 2.68 -12.90
N GLN A 231 11.79 3.11 -13.24
CA GLN A 231 12.43 2.70 -14.50
C GLN A 231 12.84 1.22 -14.51
N ARG A 232 13.24 0.66 -13.36
CA ARG A 232 13.64 -0.74 -13.18
C ARG A 232 12.43 -1.69 -13.02
N LEU A 233 11.27 -1.16 -12.65
CA LEU A 233 10.09 -1.95 -12.29
C LEU A 233 9.65 -2.91 -13.40
N PRO A 234 9.64 -2.58 -14.71
CA PRO A 234 9.31 -3.56 -15.75
C PRO A 234 10.19 -4.81 -15.73
N GLY A 235 11.49 -4.66 -15.50
CA GLY A 235 12.41 -5.80 -15.36
C GLY A 235 12.11 -6.66 -14.12
N ILE A 236 11.78 -6.02 -13.01
CA ILE A 236 11.38 -6.71 -11.75
C ILE A 236 10.08 -7.49 -11.99
N LEU A 237 9.08 -6.86 -12.62
CA LEU A 237 7.80 -7.50 -12.94
C LEU A 237 8.00 -8.69 -13.90
N LYS A 238 8.89 -8.57 -14.88
CA LYS A 238 9.25 -9.69 -15.76
C LYS A 238 9.90 -10.84 -14.99
N ALA A 239 10.80 -10.55 -14.07
CA ALA A 239 11.40 -11.58 -13.21
C ALA A 239 10.34 -12.26 -12.32
N ALA A 240 9.38 -11.50 -11.77
CA ALA A 240 8.27 -12.04 -11.01
C ALA A 240 7.42 -13.02 -11.84
N THR A 241 7.12 -12.71 -13.13
CA THR A 241 6.40 -13.65 -14.01
C THR A 241 7.17 -14.94 -14.22
N GLN A 242 8.49 -14.86 -14.33
CA GLN A 242 9.34 -16.04 -14.49
C GLN A 242 9.31 -16.94 -13.25
N GLN A 243 9.31 -16.36 -12.05
CA GLN A 243 9.19 -17.13 -10.80
C GLN A 243 7.81 -17.80 -10.68
N LEU A 244 6.73 -17.05 -10.94
CA LEU A 244 5.37 -17.60 -10.91
C LEU A 244 5.18 -18.72 -11.94
N LYS A 245 5.84 -18.64 -13.09
CA LYS A 245 5.77 -19.66 -14.16
C LYS A 245 6.45 -20.98 -13.78
N LEU A 246 7.41 -20.97 -12.83
CA LEU A 246 8.05 -22.18 -12.33
C LEU A 246 7.11 -23.03 -11.49
N LEU A 247 6.01 -22.48 -11.02
CA LEU A 247 4.98 -23.22 -10.32
C LEU A 247 4.11 -23.92 -11.35
N ASP A 248 4.39 -25.19 -11.58
CA ASP A 248 3.56 -26.04 -12.44
C ASP A 248 2.25 -26.38 -11.72
N GLY A 249 1.16 -26.03 -12.35
CA GLY A 249 -0.13 -26.51 -11.95
C GLY A 249 -1.23 -25.48 -11.93
N THR A 250 -2.42 -25.96 -12.26
CA THR A 250 -3.67 -25.24 -11.99
C THR A 250 -3.78 -25.09 -10.47
N PRO A 251 -4.02 -23.89 -9.93
CA PRO A 251 -4.32 -23.75 -8.52
C PRO A 251 -5.45 -24.71 -8.13
N SER A 252 -5.20 -25.66 -7.25
CA SER A 252 -6.26 -26.50 -6.71
C SER A 252 -7.27 -25.61 -5.99
N MET A 253 -8.53 -26.02 -5.91
CA MET A 253 -9.51 -25.21 -5.18
C MET A 253 -9.08 -25.03 -3.73
N ALA A 254 -9.01 -23.80 -3.28
CA ALA A 254 -8.78 -23.46 -1.88
C ALA A 254 -9.94 -23.98 -1.02
N SER A 255 -9.70 -24.18 0.27
CA SER A 255 -10.76 -24.54 1.21
C SER A 255 -11.92 -23.54 1.13
N ARG A 256 -13.16 -24.05 1.09
CA ARG A 256 -14.34 -23.18 1.07
C ARG A 256 -14.45 -22.44 2.40
N MET A 257 -14.38 -21.10 2.34
CA MET A 257 -14.76 -20.22 3.44
C MET A 257 -16.07 -19.53 3.09
N ARG A 258 -16.96 -19.38 4.09
CA ARG A 258 -18.32 -18.83 3.87
C ARG A 258 -18.32 -17.31 3.61
N ASP A 259 -17.29 -16.57 4.04
CA ASP A 259 -17.26 -15.11 4.03
C ASP A 259 -16.13 -14.54 3.15
N ASP A 260 -15.75 -15.25 2.07
CA ASP A 260 -14.70 -14.82 1.14
C ASP A 260 -15.06 -13.54 0.34
N GLU A 261 -16.34 -13.18 0.30
CA GLU A 261 -16.88 -11.94 -0.30
C GLU A 261 -16.81 -10.71 0.64
N ALA A 262 -16.36 -10.88 1.88
CA ALA A 262 -16.25 -9.77 2.82
C ALA A 262 -15.40 -8.62 2.28
N GLN A 263 -15.85 -7.39 2.52
CA GLN A 263 -15.23 -6.17 2.04
C GLN A 263 -14.52 -5.43 3.18
N PRO A 264 -13.49 -4.61 2.86
CA PRO A 264 -12.87 -3.73 3.85
C PRO A 264 -13.90 -2.77 4.44
N GLU A 265 -13.91 -2.66 5.77
CA GLU A 265 -14.79 -1.71 6.46
C GLU A 265 -14.34 -0.27 6.23
N LYS A 266 -15.31 0.61 5.97
CA LYS A 266 -15.07 2.06 6.01
C LYS A 266 -15.01 2.50 7.48
N PRO A 267 -14.02 3.31 7.90
CA PRO A 267 -14.05 3.88 9.22
C PRO A 267 -15.36 4.66 9.45
N SER A 268 -16.04 4.40 10.53
CA SER A 268 -17.22 5.18 10.91
C SER A 268 -16.81 6.51 11.54
N GLY A 269 -17.20 7.62 10.90
CA GLY A 269 -17.12 8.96 11.48
C GLY A 269 -15.84 9.73 11.20
N SER A 270 -15.95 11.05 11.37
CA SER A 270 -14.89 12.07 11.20
C SER A 270 -14.06 12.30 12.47
N GLU A 271 -14.20 11.46 13.48
CA GLU A 271 -13.45 11.62 14.73
C GLU A 271 -11.99 11.26 14.52
N LEU A 272 -11.15 12.27 14.57
CA LEU A 272 -9.72 12.19 14.38
C LEU A 272 -9.04 11.45 15.53
N LEU A 273 -9.39 11.77 16.78
CA LEU A 273 -8.97 11.08 17.98
C LEU A 273 -10.13 10.28 18.54
N LYS A 274 -10.01 8.96 18.59
CA LYS A 274 -11.03 8.08 19.15
C LYS A 274 -10.64 7.66 20.55
N PRO A 275 -11.58 7.64 21.49
CA PRO A 275 -11.36 6.99 22.78
C PRO A 275 -10.82 5.56 22.53
N TYR A 276 -9.73 5.23 23.21
CA TYR A 276 -9.17 3.88 23.12
C TYR A 276 -10.12 2.88 23.75
N LYS A 277 -10.50 1.83 23.01
CA LYS A 277 -11.52 0.88 23.48
C LYS A 277 -10.98 -0.19 24.43
N GLY A 278 -9.69 -0.21 24.68
CA GLY A 278 -9.03 -1.17 25.55
C GLY A 278 -8.71 -0.59 26.94
N ASP A 279 -8.49 -1.46 27.90
CA ASP A 279 -7.97 -1.11 29.23
C ASP A 279 -6.44 -1.24 29.28
N ALA A 280 -5.80 -0.93 28.14
CA ALA A 280 -4.39 -1.19 27.97
C ALA A 280 -3.53 -0.05 28.54
N TYR A 281 -2.59 -0.43 29.39
CA TYR A 281 -1.45 0.43 29.71
C TYR A 281 -0.46 0.44 28.55
N ALA A 282 0.26 1.57 28.44
CA ALA A 282 1.32 1.70 27.45
C ALA A 282 2.35 0.58 27.59
N LEU A 283 2.75 0.04 26.44
CA LEU A 283 3.83 -0.94 26.37
C LEU A 283 5.18 -0.27 26.64
N PRO A 284 6.22 -1.01 27.07
CA PRO A 284 7.52 -0.42 27.28
C PRO A 284 8.05 0.26 26.01
N LEU A 285 8.50 1.51 26.16
CA LEU A 285 9.14 2.30 25.12
C LEU A 285 10.44 2.86 25.70
N LYS A 286 11.57 2.36 25.23
CA LYS A 286 12.90 2.81 25.59
C LYS A 286 13.73 2.87 24.33
N LEU A 287 14.06 4.07 23.88
CA LEU A 287 14.76 4.34 22.63
C LEU A 287 15.75 5.48 22.80
N ASP A 288 16.76 5.49 21.94
CA ASP A 288 17.70 6.59 21.87
C ASP A 288 17.15 7.73 21.00
N THR A 289 17.41 8.94 21.42
CA THR A 289 17.23 10.14 20.61
C THR A 289 18.34 10.29 19.57
N LEU A 290 18.18 11.26 18.69
CA LEU A 290 19.15 11.54 17.64
C LEU A 290 20.54 11.96 18.19
N ASP A 291 20.57 12.63 19.33
CA ASP A 291 21.80 13.05 20.04
C ASP A 291 22.37 11.96 20.95
N GLY A 292 21.75 10.77 20.99
CA GLY A 292 22.24 9.60 21.72
C GLY A 292 21.80 9.53 23.17
N LYS A 293 20.92 10.44 23.63
CA LYS A 293 20.29 10.33 24.95
C LYS A 293 19.19 9.27 24.88
N THR A 294 19.16 8.35 25.83
CA THR A 294 18.07 7.38 25.95
C THR A 294 16.90 8.00 26.69
N ILE A 295 15.67 7.83 26.16
CA ILE A 295 14.42 8.17 26.85
C ILE A 295 13.68 6.88 27.13
N ASP A 296 13.27 6.71 28.38
CA ASP A 296 12.44 5.60 28.83
C ASP A 296 11.07 6.15 29.24
N LEU A 297 10.00 5.67 28.60
CA LEU A 297 8.64 6.14 28.89
C LEU A 297 8.29 5.99 30.38
N SER A 298 8.81 4.97 31.05
CA SER A 298 8.53 4.73 32.48
C SER A 298 9.00 5.88 33.38
N GLU A 299 9.98 6.69 32.95
CA GLU A 299 10.50 7.84 33.66
C GLU A 299 9.59 9.09 33.55
N LEU A 300 8.62 9.06 32.63
CA LEU A 300 7.68 10.15 32.37
C LEU A 300 6.34 9.97 33.11
N LYS A 301 6.23 9.04 34.05
CA LYS A 301 5.05 8.91 34.91
C LYS A 301 4.72 10.22 35.61
N GLY A 302 3.44 10.57 35.65
CA GLY A 302 2.97 11.87 36.15
C GLY A 302 2.83 12.93 35.07
N GLN A 303 3.25 12.64 33.83
CA GLN A 303 3.01 13.48 32.67
C GLN A 303 2.01 12.82 31.72
N VAL A 304 1.26 13.63 31.01
CA VAL A 304 0.49 13.18 29.83
C VAL A 304 1.47 13.00 28.68
N VAL A 305 1.45 11.86 27.99
CA VAL A 305 2.41 11.58 26.92
C VAL A 305 1.67 11.32 25.61
N LEU A 306 2.06 12.04 24.56
CA LEU A 306 1.64 11.79 23.20
C LEU A 306 2.76 11.02 22.49
N VAL A 307 2.49 9.76 22.14
CA VAL A 307 3.43 8.91 21.38
C VAL A 307 2.98 8.89 19.93
N ASN A 308 3.78 9.51 19.05
CA ASN A 308 3.50 9.60 17.61
C ASN A 308 4.51 8.76 16.82
N PHE A 309 4.02 7.74 16.12
CA PHE A 309 4.83 6.91 15.21
C PHE A 309 4.77 7.50 13.81
N TRP A 310 5.94 7.86 13.27
CA TRP A 310 6.06 8.59 12.02
C TRP A 310 7.32 8.23 11.23
N ALA A 311 7.53 8.83 10.06
CA ALA A 311 8.77 8.76 9.30
C ALA A 311 8.88 9.94 8.32
N THR A 312 10.10 10.30 7.89
CA THR A 312 10.33 11.40 6.95
C THR A 312 9.79 11.13 5.55
N TRP A 313 9.69 9.87 5.14
CA TRP A 313 9.12 9.44 3.86
C TRP A 313 7.59 9.38 3.83
N CYS A 314 6.92 9.70 4.94
CA CYS A 314 5.47 9.70 5.08
C CYS A 314 4.93 11.13 4.92
N PRO A 315 4.41 11.55 3.76
CA PRO A 315 3.98 12.93 3.53
C PRO A 315 2.97 13.44 4.57
N PRO A 316 1.89 12.69 4.91
CA PRO A 316 0.95 13.16 5.93
C PRO A 316 1.58 13.30 7.32
N CYS A 317 2.62 12.49 7.65
CA CYS A 317 3.36 12.66 8.91
C CYS A 317 4.12 13.99 8.92
N VAL A 318 4.74 14.34 7.80
CA VAL A 318 5.51 15.59 7.67
C VAL A 318 4.60 16.81 7.70
N GLU A 319 3.38 16.69 7.13
CA GLU A 319 2.38 17.76 7.11
C GLU A 319 1.86 18.12 8.50
N GLU A 320 1.80 17.17 9.44
CA GLU A 320 1.30 17.43 10.80
C GLU A 320 2.34 18.03 11.76
N ILE A 321 3.65 17.97 11.44
CA ILE A 321 4.74 18.46 12.32
C ILE A 321 4.52 19.90 12.80
N PRO A 322 4.17 20.90 11.95
CA PRO A 322 3.99 22.26 12.42
C PRO A 322 2.88 22.41 13.46
N SER A 323 1.80 21.63 13.34
CA SER A 323 0.69 21.66 14.30
C SER A 323 1.05 20.92 15.61
N LEU A 324 1.86 19.85 15.52
CA LEU A 324 2.44 19.19 16.71
C LEU A 324 3.39 20.13 17.47
N GLU A 325 4.23 20.89 16.78
CA GLU A 325 5.09 21.92 17.40
C GLU A 325 4.26 22.95 18.14
N HIS A 326 3.20 23.46 17.50
CA HIS A 326 2.29 24.40 18.15
C HIS A 326 1.67 23.81 19.41
N LEU A 327 1.15 22.59 19.34
CA LEU A 327 0.58 21.87 20.49
C LEU A 327 1.63 21.72 21.60
N TYR A 328 2.84 21.27 21.26
CA TYR A 328 3.94 21.03 22.20
C TYR A 328 4.27 22.28 23.01
N HIS A 329 4.53 23.40 22.32
CA HIS A 329 4.85 24.66 22.99
C HIS A 329 3.73 25.14 23.91
N LYS A 330 2.47 24.93 23.55
CA LYS A 330 1.31 25.32 24.34
C LYS A 330 1.08 24.45 25.56
N THR A 331 1.33 23.14 25.47
CA THR A 331 0.93 22.16 26.49
C THR A 331 2.06 21.60 27.33
N LYS A 332 3.32 21.76 26.90
CA LYS A 332 4.50 21.35 27.70
C LYS A 332 4.51 21.96 29.12
N PRO A 333 4.23 23.26 29.31
CA PRO A 333 4.16 23.85 30.64
C PRO A 333 3.03 23.25 31.51
N LEU A 334 2.05 22.59 30.89
CA LEU A 334 0.92 21.94 31.55
C LEU A 334 1.18 20.45 31.84
N GLY A 335 2.36 19.95 31.50
CA GLY A 335 2.78 18.57 31.77
C GLY A 335 2.46 17.58 30.66
N LEU A 336 2.36 18.03 29.38
CA LEU A 336 2.33 17.12 28.21
C LEU A 336 3.74 16.98 27.65
N GLU A 337 4.16 15.75 27.38
CA GLU A 337 5.36 15.43 26.60
C GLU A 337 4.97 14.80 25.27
N ILE A 338 5.71 15.09 24.20
CA ILE A 338 5.56 14.44 22.89
C ILE A 338 6.80 13.58 22.64
N LEU A 339 6.57 12.31 22.35
CA LEU A 339 7.60 11.36 21.91
C LEU A 339 7.33 10.99 20.44
N ALA A 340 8.09 11.60 19.54
CA ALA A 340 7.99 11.30 18.11
C ALA A 340 8.92 10.13 17.76
N VAL A 341 8.34 8.95 17.55
CA VAL A 341 9.06 7.71 17.24
C VAL A 341 9.26 7.61 15.73
N ASP A 342 10.49 7.92 15.28
CA ASP A 342 10.88 7.72 13.89
C ASP A 342 11.19 6.26 13.62
N VAL A 343 10.57 5.70 12.56
CA VAL A 343 10.61 4.27 12.29
C VAL A 343 11.40 3.92 11.05
N GLY A 344 12.44 3.11 11.23
CA GLY A 344 13.18 2.47 10.14
C GLY A 344 14.14 3.38 9.40
N GLU A 345 14.52 4.51 9.97
CA GLU A 345 15.43 5.47 9.34
C GLU A 345 16.76 5.55 10.10
N THR A 346 17.80 5.96 9.39
CA THR A 346 19.12 6.16 10.02
C THR A 346 19.22 7.54 10.66
N LYS A 347 20.12 7.66 11.65
CA LYS A 347 20.39 8.95 12.31
C LYS A 347 20.86 10.03 11.31
N GLU A 348 21.57 9.63 10.27
CA GLU A 348 22.07 10.52 9.20
C GLU A 348 20.92 11.14 8.42
N LYS A 349 19.96 10.29 7.99
CA LYS A 349 18.78 10.72 7.24
C LYS A 349 17.90 11.65 8.07
N MET A 350 17.69 11.32 9.35
CA MET A 350 16.96 12.18 10.27
C MET A 350 17.65 13.53 10.50
N ARG A 351 18.99 13.55 10.65
CA ARG A 351 19.74 14.82 10.78
C ARG A 351 19.60 15.70 9.54
N GLU A 352 19.60 15.09 8.35
CA GLU A 352 19.41 15.83 7.11
C GLU A 352 18.00 16.44 7.05
N PHE A 353 16.97 15.66 7.37
CA PHE A 353 15.60 16.14 7.42
C PHE A 353 15.40 17.32 8.39
N LEU A 354 15.97 17.23 9.59
CA LEU A 354 15.83 18.25 10.63
C LEU A 354 16.56 19.58 10.32
N LYS A 355 17.45 19.62 9.33
CA LYS A 355 18.06 20.89 8.85
C LYS A 355 17.00 21.80 8.23
N ASP A 356 16.07 21.21 7.48
CA ASP A 356 15.04 21.95 6.75
C ASP A 356 13.74 22.08 7.57
N LYS A 357 13.50 21.15 8.49
CA LYS A 357 12.29 21.06 9.32
C LYS A 357 12.66 20.79 10.78
N PRO A 358 13.11 21.83 11.53
CA PRO A 358 13.47 21.66 12.93
C PRO A 358 12.29 21.25 13.78
N ILE A 359 12.53 20.28 14.68
CA ILE A 359 11.58 19.74 15.64
C ILE A 359 12.14 19.97 17.04
N THR A 360 11.33 20.49 17.97
CA THR A 360 11.75 20.82 19.34
C THR A 360 11.35 19.78 20.39
N PHE A 361 10.36 18.94 20.08
CA PHE A 361 10.03 17.79 20.93
C PHE A 361 10.99 16.60 20.67
N PRO A 362 11.12 15.65 21.63
CA PRO A 362 11.97 14.47 21.47
C PRO A 362 11.67 13.61 20.23
N VAL A 363 12.68 13.36 19.41
CA VAL A 363 12.64 12.39 18.30
C VAL A 363 13.40 11.14 18.72
N LEU A 364 12.68 10.02 18.82
CA LEU A 364 13.19 8.71 19.21
C LEU A 364 13.43 7.85 17.98
N MET A 365 14.56 7.14 17.93
CA MET A 365 14.98 6.37 16.76
C MET A 365 14.63 4.87 16.91
N ASP A 366 13.55 4.42 16.29
CA ASP A 366 13.16 2.98 16.18
C ASP A 366 13.71 2.39 14.87
N ILE A 367 15.04 2.32 14.76
CA ILE A 367 15.74 1.96 13.51
C ILE A 367 15.32 0.58 12.98
N ASP A 368 15.12 -0.40 13.88
CA ASP A 368 14.78 -1.79 13.53
C ASP A 368 13.27 -2.06 13.55
N GLY A 369 12.45 -1.07 13.86
CA GLY A 369 11.00 -1.19 13.96
C GLY A 369 10.52 -2.09 15.13
N SER A 370 11.36 -2.29 16.12
CA SER A 370 11.03 -3.14 17.27
C SER A 370 9.94 -2.53 18.15
N ALA A 371 9.97 -1.20 18.37
CA ALA A 371 8.94 -0.48 19.08
C ALA A 371 7.64 -0.47 18.30
N LEU A 372 7.68 -0.17 17.00
CA LEU A 372 6.51 -0.25 16.11
C LEU A 372 5.81 -1.60 16.21
N LYS A 373 6.58 -2.71 16.13
CA LYS A 373 6.03 -4.08 16.22
C LYS A 373 5.42 -4.33 17.59
N ARG A 374 6.10 -3.96 18.67
CA ARG A 374 5.63 -4.12 20.05
C ARG A 374 4.35 -3.34 20.30
N TRP A 375 4.25 -2.11 19.81
CA TRP A 375 3.10 -1.23 19.96
C TRP A 375 1.98 -1.51 18.94
N ASN A 376 2.18 -2.55 18.13
CA ASN A 376 1.22 -3.03 17.13
C ASN A 376 0.72 -1.92 16.20
N VAL A 377 1.66 -1.08 15.71
CA VAL A 377 1.35 0.01 14.78
C VAL A 377 1.29 -0.53 13.35
N HIS A 378 0.24 -0.19 12.61
CA HIS A 378 -0.05 -0.70 11.26
C HIS A 378 -0.08 0.37 10.17
N ALA A 379 -0.16 1.64 10.55
CA ALA A 379 -0.26 2.77 9.62
C ALA A 379 0.52 3.98 10.12
N PHE A 380 0.80 4.94 9.24
CA PHE A 380 1.48 6.19 9.55
C PHE A 380 0.65 7.40 9.09
N PRO A 381 0.64 8.49 9.88
CA PRO A 381 1.05 8.51 11.28
C PRO A 381 0.05 7.75 12.17
N THR A 382 0.54 7.23 13.29
CA THR A 382 -0.30 6.70 14.38
C THR A 382 0.08 7.39 15.67
N THR A 383 -0.90 7.97 16.35
CA THR A 383 -0.71 8.67 17.61
C THR A 383 -1.52 8.04 18.72
N LEU A 384 -0.86 7.82 19.87
CA LEU A 384 -1.46 7.32 21.08
C LEU A 384 -1.29 8.37 22.17
N ILE A 385 -2.38 8.68 22.92
CA ILE A 385 -2.36 9.64 24.01
C ILE A 385 -2.51 8.87 25.32
N LEU A 386 -1.54 9.05 26.19
CA LEU A 386 -1.42 8.40 27.50
C LEU A 386 -1.73 9.41 28.60
N ASP A 387 -2.50 8.98 29.61
CA ASP A 387 -2.67 9.77 30.82
C ASP A 387 -1.44 9.71 31.74
N ARG A 388 -1.48 10.38 32.89
CA ARG A 388 -0.38 10.45 33.84
C ARG A 388 0.03 9.09 34.44
N GLN A 389 -0.87 8.10 34.39
CA GLN A 389 -0.61 6.71 34.78
C GLN A 389 -0.11 5.85 33.62
N HIS A 390 0.03 6.45 32.42
CA HIS A 390 0.37 5.81 31.16
C HIS A 390 -0.67 4.78 30.68
N LYS A 391 -1.94 4.99 31.02
CA LYS A 391 -3.05 4.30 30.39
C LYS A 391 -3.36 4.98 29.06
N ILE A 392 -3.55 4.20 28.01
CA ILE A 392 -3.90 4.70 26.67
C ILE A 392 -5.36 5.21 26.74
N ARG A 393 -5.56 6.50 26.48
CA ARG A 393 -6.87 7.14 26.53
C ARG A 393 -7.45 7.39 25.15
N TYR A 394 -6.60 7.73 24.19
CA TYR A 394 -7.01 8.00 22.81
C TYR A 394 -6.00 7.42 21.84
N ALA A 395 -6.51 7.06 20.65
CA ALA A 395 -5.71 6.67 19.50
C ALA A 395 -6.20 7.38 18.24
N GLY A 396 -5.27 7.74 17.36
CA GLY A 396 -5.56 8.40 16.10
C GLY A 396 -4.70 7.89 14.95
N PHE A 397 -5.26 7.94 13.73
CA PHE A 397 -4.58 7.55 12.50
C PHE A 397 -4.69 8.60 11.43
N GLY A 398 -3.62 8.82 10.70
CA GLY A 398 -3.52 9.83 9.68
C GLY A 398 -3.15 11.18 10.28
N ALA A 399 -2.83 12.13 9.40
CA ALA A 399 -2.45 13.47 9.80
C ALA A 399 -3.62 14.25 10.39
N PHE A 400 -3.34 14.97 11.46
CA PHE A 400 -4.28 15.86 12.13
C PHE A 400 -3.75 17.28 12.14
N ASP A 401 -4.68 18.23 12.24
CA ASP A 401 -4.35 19.56 12.73
C ASP A 401 -4.40 19.54 14.28
N TRP A 402 -3.23 19.33 14.88
CA TRP A 402 -3.04 19.26 16.32
C TRP A 402 -3.26 20.62 17.02
N SER A 403 -3.29 21.72 16.27
CA SER A 403 -3.57 23.06 16.79
C SER A 403 -5.06 23.34 16.99
N GLY A 404 -5.93 22.45 16.49
CA GLY A 404 -7.39 22.59 16.53
C GLY A 404 -7.96 22.61 17.94
N THR A 405 -9.02 23.39 18.14
CA THR A 405 -9.73 23.53 19.44
C THR A 405 -10.28 22.21 19.98
N GLU A 406 -10.71 21.31 19.12
CA GLU A 406 -11.26 20.00 19.51
C GLU A 406 -10.18 19.09 20.13
N VAL A 407 -8.94 19.14 19.60
CA VAL A 407 -7.81 18.41 20.19
C VAL A 407 -7.52 18.92 21.59
N LEU A 408 -7.48 20.24 21.76
CA LEU A 408 -7.22 20.85 23.06
C LEU A 408 -8.31 20.50 24.07
N LYS A 409 -9.59 20.54 23.69
CA LYS A 409 -10.70 20.10 24.55
C LYS A 409 -10.58 18.62 24.97
N THR A 410 -10.07 17.76 24.07
CA THR A 410 -9.85 16.34 24.36
C THR A 410 -8.70 16.14 25.35
N LEU A 411 -7.64 16.96 25.26
CA LEU A 411 -6.48 16.87 26.14
C LEU A 411 -6.68 17.56 27.51
N GLU A 412 -7.49 18.60 27.56
CA GLU A 412 -7.67 19.43 28.76
C GLU A 412 -8.00 18.61 30.02
N PRO A 413 -8.93 17.63 30.01
CA PRO A 413 -9.20 16.82 31.22
C PRO A 413 -7.97 16.02 31.68
N LEU A 414 -7.14 15.53 30.76
CA LEU A 414 -5.93 14.76 31.09
C LEU A 414 -4.82 15.63 31.68
N LEU A 415 -4.82 16.93 31.36
CA LEU A 415 -3.81 17.89 31.81
C LEU A 415 -4.16 18.51 33.15
N GLN A 416 -5.45 18.49 33.54
CA GLN A 416 -5.95 19.04 34.81
C GLN A 416 -5.94 18.03 35.95
N ASP A 417 -5.99 16.71 35.67
CA ASP A 417 -5.85 15.61 36.62
C ASP A 417 -4.40 15.46 37.13
#